data_2c861649a1ca7a4082735718de8a335a
#
_entry.id   2c861649a1ca7a4082735718de8a335a
#
_cell.length_a   1.000
_cell.length_b   1.000
_cell.length_c   1.000
_cell.angle_alpha   90.00
_cell.angle_beta   90.00
_cell.angle_gamma   90.00
#
_symmetry.space_group_name_H-M   'P 1'
#
loop_
_entity.id
_entity.type
_entity.pdbx_description
1 polymer ?
#
loop_
_entity_poly.entity_id
_entity_poly.type
_entity_poly.pdbx_seq_one_letter_code
_entity_poly.pdbx_strand_id
1 'polypeptide(L)'
;PLTEDQIHAGRPHVSNFGYAYAKRMLDVQSRAYRQQYGCNFITAVPNNLFGPNDNYDLNNSHVIPAIMRKMHEAKVNNKNVVLWGDGTPLREFTYSKDLADILLFLLEHYDEPEPINIGNTKEYSIKEVAEMIAEITGFTGEIVWDILKPSGQHRKPSDGSRLVELGWKQKDYKDLRKSLTETYKWVILKYPNLRGIV
;
A
#
# COMPACT_ATOMS: atom_id res chain seq x y z
N PRO A 1 6.61 12.04 10.47
CA PRO A 1 6.77 11.16 9.30
C PRO A 1 8.01 10.29 9.42
N LEU A 2 7.97 9.09 8.82
CA LEU A 2 9.11 8.21 8.74
C LEU A 2 10.05 8.69 7.63
N THR A 3 11.29 9.01 8.00
CA THR A 3 12.35 9.46 7.10
C THR A 3 13.25 8.30 6.66
N GLU A 4 13.98 8.48 5.57
CA GLU A 4 14.80 7.43 4.96
C GLU A 4 15.96 6.97 5.86
N ASP A 5 16.52 7.86 6.67
CA ASP A 5 17.59 7.55 7.62
C ASP A 5 17.15 6.58 8.73
N GLN A 6 15.84 6.46 8.95
CA GLN A 6 15.26 5.57 9.95
C GLN A 6 15.13 4.11 9.48
N ILE A 7 15.42 3.80 8.21
CA ILE A 7 15.20 2.44 7.65
C ILE A 7 15.95 1.36 8.44
N HIS A 8 17.14 1.69 8.99
CA HIS A 8 17.93 0.79 9.80
C HIS A 8 17.82 1.04 11.32
N ALA A 9 16.99 2.00 11.75
CA ALA A 9 16.81 2.31 13.16
C ALA A 9 15.99 1.23 13.89
N GLY A 10 16.49 0.79 15.03
CA GLY A 10 15.80 -0.13 15.93
C GLY A 10 15.53 -1.52 15.36
N ARG A 11 14.94 -2.37 16.20
CA ARG A 11 14.53 -3.73 15.80
C ARG A 11 13.14 -3.67 15.15
N PRO A 12 12.92 -4.40 14.06
CA PRO A 12 11.57 -4.61 13.53
C PRO A 12 10.65 -5.28 14.55
N HIS A 13 9.36 -5.01 14.44
CA HIS A 13 8.36 -5.67 15.29
C HIS A 13 8.36 -7.18 15.07
N VAL A 14 8.19 -7.96 16.16
CA VAL A 14 8.31 -9.43 16.16
C VAL A 14 7.38 -10.10 15.14
N SER A 15 6.18 -9.56 14.91
CA SER A 15 5.23 -10.13 13.94
C SER A 15 5.67 -10.01 12.48
N ASN A 16 6.67 -9.19 12.18
CA ASN A 16 7.10 -8.87 10.81
C ASN A 16 8.63 -8.84 10.62
N PHE A 17 9.38 -9.32 11.62
CA PHE A 17 10.83 -9.12 11.65
C PHE A 17 11.54 -9.75 10.44
N GLY A 18 11.15 -10.97 10.05
CA GLY A 18 11.78 -11.68 8.93
C GLY A 18 11.63 -10.92 7.61
N TYR A 19 10.41 -10.47 7.29
CA TYR A 19 10.15 -9.62 6.13
C TYR A 19 10.93 -8.30 6.20
N ALA A 20 10.91 -7.63 7.34
CA ALA A 20 11.55 -6.34 7.50
C ALA A 20 13.08 -6.43 7.36
N TYR A 21 13.72 -7.47 7.92
CA TYR A 21 15.15 -7.69 7.72
C TYR A 21 15.50 -8.04 6.27
N ALA A 22 14.69 -8.86 5.59
CA ALA A 22 14.88 -9.15 4.18
C ALA A 22 14.82 -7.87 3.32
N LYS A 23 13.87 -6.96 3.62
CA LYS A 23 13.77 -5.67 2.91
C LYS A 23 14.92 -4.72 3.23
N ARG A 24 15.35 -4.63 4.49
CA ARG A 24 16.55 -3.87 4.88
C ARG A 24 17.82 -4.40 4.19
N MET A 25 17.92 -5.72 4.02
CA MET A 25 19.07 -6.32 3.33
C MET A 25 19.16 -5.88 1.87
N LEU A 26 18.07 -5.59 1.18
CA LEU A 26 18.10 -5.05 -0.19
C LEU A 26 18.81 -3.69 -0.24
N ASP A 27 18.58 -2.80 0.72
CA ASP A 27 19.31 -1.53 0.81
C ASP A 27 20.81 -1.77 1.07
N VAL A 28 21.14 -2.61 2.04
CA VAL A 28 22.55 -2.96 2.34
C VAL A 28 23.25 -3.52 1.11
N GLN A 29 22.61 -4.44 0.39
CA GLN A 29 23.18 -5.03 -0.83
C GLN A 29 23.36 -3.98 -1.94
N SER A 30 22.36 -3.13 -2.17
CA SER A 30 22.44 -2.06 -3.17
C SER A 30 23.65 -1.16 -2.91
N ARG A 31 23.84 -0.72 -1.68
CA ARG A 31 24.99 0.11 -1.28
C ARG A 31 26.32 -0.64 -1.43
N ALA A 32 26.38 -1.90 -1.02
CA ALA A 32 27.58 -2.73 -1.15
C ALA A 32 28.00 -2.91 -2.64
N TYR A 33 27.04 -3.18 -3.51
CA TYR A 33 27.31 -3.30 -4.95
C TYR A 33 27.73 -1.96 -5.56
N ARG A 34 27.12 -0.84 -5.17
CA ARG A 34 27.58 0.48 -5.58
C ARG A 34 29.03 0.71 -5.18
N GLN A 35 29.38 0.44 -3.92
CA GLN A 35 30.73 0.66 -3.40
C GLN A 35 31.76 -0.25 -4.07
N GLN A 36 31.43 -1.51 -4.29
CA GLN A 36 32.40 -2.50 -4.80
C GLN A 36 32.52 -2.49 -6.34
N TYR A 37 31.42 -2.27 -7.04
CA TYR A 37 31.36 -2.46 -8.50
C TYR A 37 30.95 -1.20 -9.28
N GLY A 38 30.67 -0.11 -8.62
CA GLY A 38 30.20 1.13 -9.28
C GLY A 38 28.81 0.99 -9.92
N CYS A 39 27.99 0.04 -9.46
CA CYS A 39 26.64 -0.15 -10.00
C CYS A 39 25.71 0.97 -9.55
N ASN A 40 24.84 1.47 -10.43
CA ASN A 40 23.84 2.50 -10.11
C ASN A 40 22.56 1.86 -9.52
N PHE A 41 22.70 1.05 -8.47
CA PHE A 41 21.57 0.46 -7.78
C PHE A 41 20.99 1.48 -6.80
N ILE A 42 19.69 1.67 -6.86
CA ILE A 42 18.94 2.56 -5.96
C ILE A 42 17.97 1.75 -5.09
N THR A 43 17.64 2.27 -3.92
CA THR A 43 16.65 1.67 -3.02
C THR A 43 15.43 2.56 -2.92
N ALA A 44 14.33 2.14 -3.53
CA ALA A 44 13.03 2.80 -3.41
C ALA A 44 12.17 2.13 -2.33
N VAL A 45 11.61 2.91 -1.41
CA VAL A 45 10.82 2.43 -0.27
C VAL A 45 9.36 2.87 -0.42
N PRO A 46 8.50 2.03 -1.02
CA PRO A 46 7.10 2.38 -1.22
C PRO A 46 6.30 2.27 0.08
N ASN A 47 5.29 3.12 0.23
CA ASN A 47 4.27 2.99 1.26
C ASN A 47 3.23 1.89 0.90
N ASN A 48 1.99 1.94 1.43
CA ASN A 48 1.02 0.86 1.18
C ASN A 48 0.54 0.87 -0.27
N LEU A 49 0.86 -0.20 -0.99
CA LEU A 49 0.48 -0.39 -2.39
C LEU A 49 -0.85 -1.11 -2.50
N PHE A 50 -1.59 -0.80 -3.57
CA PHE A 50 -2.79 -1.54 -3.97
C PHE A 50 -2.97 -1.46 -5.50
N GLY A 51 -3.74 -2.38 -6.05
CA GLY A 51 -4.05 -2.37 -7.48
C GLY A 51 -4.41 -3.75 -8.02
N PRO A 52 -4.50 -3.89 -9.34
CA PRO A 52 -4.65 -5.18 -10.02
C PRO A 52 -3.54 -6.17 -9.62
N ASN A 53 -3.89 -7.47 -9.61
CA ASN A 53 -2.99 -8.57 -9.26
C ASN A 53 -2.54 -8.63 -7.77
N ASP A 54 -3.18 -7.87 -6.90
CA ASP A 54 -2.94 -7.96 -5.45
C ASP A 54 -3.38 -9.34 -4.90
N ASN A 55 -3.08 -9.60 -3.63
CA ASN A 55 -3.51 -10.80 -2.92
C ASN A 55 -4.87 -10.57 -2.26
N TYR A 56 -5.87 -11.38 -2.60
CA TYR A 56 -7.25 -11.33 -2.09
C TYR A 56 -7.55 -12.41 -1.03
N ASP A 57 -6.54 -13.14 -0.52
CA ASP A 57 -6.73 -14.07 0.59
C ASP A 57 -7.09 -13.31 1.87
N LEU A 58 -8.28 -13.57 2.42
CA LEU A 58 -8.80 -12.86 3.61
C LEU A 58 -7.96 -13.06 4.88
N ASN A 59 -7.08 -14.07 4.91
CA ASN A 59 -6.18 -14.31 6.04
C ASN A 59 -4.85 -13.54 5.92
N ASN A 60 -4.40 -13.25 4.69
CA ASN A 60 -3.06 -12.73 4.41
C ASN A 60 -3.04 -11.53 3.47
N SER A 61 -4.18 -10.99 3.10
CA SER A 61 -4.26 -9.81 2.21
C SER A 61 -4.08 -8.49 2.96
N HIS A 62 -3.68 -7.47 2.21
CA HIS A 62 -3.69 -6.10 2.68
C HIS A 62 -5.12 -5.56 2.81
N VAL A 63 -5.26 -4.39 3.45
CA VAL A 63 -6.56 -3.83 3.83
C VAL A 63 -7.47 -3.55 2.62
N ILE A 64 -6.99 -2.93 1.55
CA ILE A 64 -7.82 -2.61 0.37
C ILE A 64 -8.35 -3.86 -0.33
N PRO A 65 -7.51 -4.85 -0.73
CA PRO A 65 -8.03 -6.06 -1.36
C PRO A 65 -8.96 -6.86 -0.44
N ALA A 66 -8.68 -6.89 0.88
CA ALA A 66 -9.58 -7.56 1.84
C ALA A 66 -10.97 -6.90 1.90
N ILE A 67 -11.03 -5.58 2.03
CA ILE A 67 -12.29 -4.84 2.08
C ILE A 67 -13.04 -5.01 0.74
N MET A 68 -12.35 -4.85 -0.37
CA MET A 68 -12.95 -4.95 -1.71
C MET A 68 -13.56 -6.33 -1.97
N ARG A 69 -12.85 -7.42 -1.62
CA ARG A 69 -13.36 -8.78 -1.71
C ARG A 69 -14.55 -9.00 -0.80
N LYS A 70 -14.44 -8.63 0.47
CA LYS A 70 -15.54 -8.78 1.44
C LYS A 70 -16.82 -8.07 0.99
N MET A 71 -16.71 -6.84 0.49
CA MET A 71 -17.88 -6.10 0.02
C MET A 71 -18.47 -6.67 -1.27
N HIS A 72 -17.63 -7.12 -2.19
CA HIS A 72 -18.08 -7.80 -3.40
C HIS A 72 -18.87 -9.07 -3.05
N GLU A 73 -18.31 -9.94 -2.22
CA GLU A 73 -18.96 -11.19 -1.80
C GLU A 73 -20.24 -10.94 -0.97
N ALA A 74 -20.22 -9.96 -0.07
CA ALA A 74 -21.38 -9.60 0.74
C ALA A 74 -22.53 -9.03 -0.10
N LYS A 75 -22.22 -8.18 -1.08
CA LYS A 75 -23.21 -7.68 -2.06
C LYS A 75 -23.89 -8.82 -2.79
N VAL A 76 -23.12 -9.77 -3.32
CA VAL A 76 -23.66 -10.92 -4.07
C VAL A 76 -24.56 -11.80 -3.19
N ASN A 77 -24.23 -11.93 -1.91
CA ASN A 77 -24.92 -12.78 -0.95
C ASN A 77 -25.94 -12.05 -0.08
N ASN A 78 -26.21 -10.77 -0.28
CA ASN A 78 -27.08 -9.91 0.54
C ASN A 78 -26.77 -10.01 2.04
N LYS A 79 -25.47 -9.89 2.40
CA LYS A 79 -24.98 -10.00 3.79
C LYS A 79 -24.32 -8.68 4.24
N ASN A 80 -24.20 -8.51 5.54
CA ASN A 80 -23.38 -7.46 6.14
C ASN A 80 -21.88 -7.79 6.02
N VAL A 81 -21.02 -6.77 6.13
CA VAL A 81 -19.56 -6.92 6.11
C VAL A 81 -19.01 -6.68 7.50
N VAL A 82 -18.14 -7.58 7.97
CA VAL A 82 -17.37 -7.39 9.19
C VAL A 82 -15.95 -6.95 8.85
N LEU A 83 -15.56 -5.76 9.31
CA LEU A 83 -14.21 -5.21 9.19
C LEU A 83 -13.55 -5.17 10.57
N TRP A 84 -12.22 -5.34 10.60
CA TRP A 84 -11.46 -5.38 11.85
C TRP A 84 -11.16 -3.97 12.37
N GLY A 85 -11.13 -3.83 13.70
CA GLY A 85 -10.84 -2.59 14.39
C GLY A 85 -12.03 -1.64 14.42
N ASP A 86 -11.76 -0.35 14.47
CA ASP A 86 -12.75 0.74 14.57
C ASP A 86 -12.76 1.67 13.33
N GLY A 87 -11.89 1.41 12.36
CA GLY A 87 -11.77 2.20 11.16
C GLY A 87 -11.02 3.53 11.31
N THR A 88 -10.56 3.89 12.51
CA THR A 88 -9.88 5.18 12.77
C THR A 88 -8.42 5.26 12.29
N PRO A 89 -7.63 4.17 12.16
CA PRO A 89 -6.25 4.29 11.73
C PRO A 89 -6.10 4.97 10.37
N LEU A 90 -5.10 5.86 10.28
CA LEU A 90 -4.77 6.58 9.06
C LEU A 90 -3.70 5.85 8.25
N ARG A 91 -3.87 5.79 6.95
CA ARG A 91 -2.92 5.18 6.01
C ARG A 91 -2.79 6.00 4.74
N GLU A 92 -1.59 5.97 4.22
CA GLU A 92 -1.26 6.41 2.86
C GLU A 92 -1.43 5.22 1.91
N PHE A 93 -1.97 5.47 0.72
CA PHE A 93 -2.16 4.44 -0.30
C PHE A 93 -1.64 4.92 -1.64
N THR A 94 -0.79 4.11 -2.26
CA THR A 94 -0.26 4.37 -3.60
C THR A 94 -0.75 3.32 -4.59
N TYR A 95 -1.30 3.77 -5.69
CA TYR A 95 -1.74 2.89 -6.76
C TYR A 95 -0.55 2.26 -7.49
N SER A 96 -0.61 0.97 -7.77
CA SER A 96 0.50 0.22 -8.36
C SER A 96 0.98 0.76 -9.72
N LYS A 97 0.09 1.40 -10.49
CA LYS A 97 0.49 2.06 -11.75
C LYS A 97 1.25 3.35 -11.49
N ASP A 98 0.84 4.15 -10.48
CA ASP A 98 1.59 5.34 -10.09
C ASP A 98 2.99 4.95 -9.57
N LEU A 99 3.09 3.83 -8.84
CA LEU A 99 4.39 3.29 -8.45
C LEU A 99 5.26 2.97 -9.67
N ALA A 100 4.70 2.35 -10.70
CA ALA A 100 5.46 2.03 -11.92
C ALA A 100 6.00 3.30 -12.60
N ASP A 101 5.18 4.35 -12.68
CA ASP A 101 5.58 5.63 -13.26
C ASP A 101 6.67 6.31 -12.39
N ILE A 102 6.54 6.25 -11.05
CA ILE A 102 7.58 6.75 -10.13
C ILE A 102 8.90 5.98 -10.30
N LEU A 103 8.87 4.66 -10.44
CA LEU A 103 10.08 3.87 -10.61
C LEU A 103 10.80 4.22 -11.93
N LEU A 104 10.07 4.43 -13.02
CA LEU A 104 10.65 4.91 -14.28
C LEU A 104 11.26 6.31 -14.12
N PHE A 105 10.55 7.22 -13.44
CA PHE A 105 11.07 8.55 -13.11
C PHE A 105 12.36 8.48 -12.29
N LEU A 106 12.43 7.61 -11.28
CA LEU A 106 13.62 7.46 -10.44
C LEU A 106 14.81 6.90 -11.21
N LEU A 107 14.60 6.00 -12.18
CA LEU A 107 15.69 5.50 -13.03
C LEU A 107 16.36 6.61 -13.85
N GLU A 108 15.66 7.70 -14.13
CA GLU A 108 16.16 8.84 -14.90
C GLU A 108 16.70 9.98 -14.02
N HIS A 109 16.22 10.11 -12.77
CA HIS A 109 16.44 11.30 -11.96
C HIS A 109 17.10 11.05 -10.61
N TYR A 110 17.32 9.79 -10.21
CA TYR A 110 17.88 9.45 -8.90
C TYR A 110 19.02 8.45 -9.01
N ASP A 111 20.22 8.86 -8.60
CA ASP A 111 21.42 8.00 -8.59
C ASP A 111 22.22 8.17 -7.29
N GLU A 112 21.53 8.16 -6.15
CA GLU A 112 22.16 8.27 -4.83
C GLU A 112 22.16 6.91 -4.11
N PRO A 113 23.13 6.68 -3.19
CA PRO A 113 23.19 5.45 -2.40
C PRO A 113 22.13 5.40 -1.29
N GLU A 114 21.59 6.54 -0.88
CA GLU A 114 20.55 6.63 0.15
C GLU A 114 19.23 6.09 -0.40
N PRO A 115 18.42 5.43 0.44
CA PRO A 115 17.06 5.06 0.04
C PRO A 115 16.19 6.30 -0.16
N ILE A 116 15.15 6.16 -0.95
CA ILE A 116 14.17 7.19 -1.18
C ILE A 116 12.76 6.68 -0.88
N ASN A 117 12.02 7.39 -0.01
CA ASN A 117 10.61 7.11 0.24
C ASN A 117 9.77 7.51 -0.98
N ILE A 118 8.91 6.60 -1.42
CA ILE A 118 8.03 6.84 -2.56
C ILE A 118 6.59 6.49 -2.24
N GLY A 119 5.69 7.30 -2.76
CA GLY A 119 4.26 7.06 -2.63
C GLY A 119 3.46 8.33 -2.33
N ASN A 120 2.16 8.20 -2.45
CA ASN A 120 1.22 9.26 -2.14
C ASN A 120 1.14 9.47 -0.63
N THR A 121 1.50 10.66 -0.16
CA THR A 121 1.51 11.04 1.25
C THR A 121 0.15 11.50 1.80
N LYS A 122 -0.89 11.48 0.97
CA LYS A 122 -2.25 11.79 1.44
C LYS A 122 -2.79 10.65 2.30
N GLU A 123 -3.13 10.97 3.53
CA GLU A 123 -3.67 10.01 4.50
C GLU A 123 -5.20 9.91 4.40
N TYR A 124 -5.70 8.69 4.59
CA TYR A 124 -7.12 8.37 4.69
C TYR A 124 -7.33 7.42 5.86
N SER A 125 -8.42 7.59 6.59
CA SER A 125 -8.84 6.59 7.57
C SER A 125 -9.31 5.31 6.88
N ILE A 126 -9.16 4.19 7.55
CA ILE A 126 -9.69 2.91 7.03
C ILE A 126 -11.20 2.98 6.82
N LYS A 127 -11.90 3.78 7.65
CA LYS A 127 -13.33 4.03 7.49
C LYS A 127 -13.65 4.75 6.18
N GLU A 128 -12.96 5.87 5.87
CA GLU A 128 -13.14 6.59 4.59
C GLU A 128 -12.89 5.68 3.38
N VAL A 129 -11.84 4.85 3.45
CA VAL A 129 -11.53 3.89 2.38
C VAL A 129 -12.63 2.83 2.25
N ALA A 130 -13.14 2.31 3.37
CA ALA A 130 -14.22 1.33 3.36
C ALA A 130 -15.51 1.93 2.76
N GLU A 131 -15.86 3.16 3.14
CA GLU A 131 -17.02 3.88 2.59
C GLU A 131 -16.87 4.11 1.06
N MET A 132 -15.69 4.54 0.61
CA MET A 132 -15.41 4.67 -0.83
C MET A 132 -15.55 3.33 -1.56
N ILE A 133 -15.05 2.24 -1.00
CA ILE A 133 -15.16 0.91 -1.62
C ILE A 133 -16.61 0.43 -1.62
N ALA A 134 -17.40 0.70 -0.58
CA ALA A 134 -18.83 0.37 -0.53
C ALA A 134 -19.58 1.04 -1.68
N GLU A 135 -19.38 2.35 -1.88
CA GLU A 135 -19.98 3.08 -3.00
C GLU A 135 -19.54 2.53 -4.37
N ILE A 136 -18.22 2.29 -4.55
CA ILE A 136 -17.65 1.77 -5.81
C ILE A 136 -18.17 0.37 -6.14
N THR A 137 -18.28 -0.49 -5.13
CA THR A 137 -18.79 -1.86 -5.32
C THR A 137 -20.31 -1.90 -5.46
N GLY A 138 -21.01 -0.85 -5.05
CA GLY A 138 -22.47 -0.81 -4.92
C GLY A 138 -22.95 -1.72 -3.79
N PHE A 139 -22.15 -1.87 -2.74
CA PHE A 139 -22.53 -2.56 -1.51
C PHE A 139 -23.48 -1.68 -0.70
N THR A 140 -24.63 -2.23 -0.31
CA THR A 140 -25.70 -1.53 0.42
C THR A 140 -25.99 -2.12 1.81
N GLY A 141 -25.27 -3.18 2.19
CA GLY A 141 -25.38 -3.77 3.51
C GLY A 141 -24.72 -2.92 4.61
N GLU A 142 -24.79 -3.39 5.83
CA GLU A 142 -24.17 -2.73 6.98
C GLU A 142 -22.68 -3.08 7.07
N ILE A 143 -21.84 -2.08 7.41
CA ILE A 143 -20.43 -2.27 7.77
C ILE A 143 -20.35 -2.36 9.29
N VAL A 144 -20.08 -3.56 9.79
CA VAL A 144 -19.89 -3.83 11.22
C VAL A 144 -18.40 -3.83 11.55
N TRP A 145 -18.01 -3.07 12.57
CA TRP A 145 -16.63 -3.00 13.05
C TRP A 145 -16.39 -3.95 14.21
N ASP A 146 -15.48 -4.91 14.03
CA ASP A 146 -15.05 -5.82 15.09
C ASP A 146 -13.89 -5.20 15.88
N ILE A 147 -14.24 -4.45 16.92
CA ILE A 147 -13.28 -3.75 17.79
C ILE A 147 -12.43 -4.69 18.65
N LEU A 148 -12.75 -5.98 18.72
CA LEU A 148 -11.93 -6.98 19.41
C LEU A 148 -10.72 -7.43 18.57
N LYS A 149 -10.73 -7.11 17.27
CA LYS A 149 -9.60 -7.38 16.37
C LYS A 149 -8.62 -6.20 16.36
N PRO A 150 -7.31 -6.48 16.17
CA PRO A 150 -6.31 -5.43 16.16
C PRO A 150 -6.57 -4.39 15.06
N SER A 151 -6.52 -3.10 15.42
CA SER A 151 -6.57 -1.97 14.47
C SER A 151 -5.21 -1.66 13.82
N GLY A 152 -4.11 -2.24 14.35
CA GLY A 152 -2.75 -1.88 13.97
C GLY A 152 -2.30 -0.52 14.53
N GLN A 153 -1.22 0.04 13.98
CA GLN A 153 -0.74 1.37 14.39
C GLN A 153 -1.76 2.44 14.00
N HIS A 154 -2.01 3.41 14.89
CA HIS A 154 -2.98 4.49 14.60
C HIS A 154 -2.56 5.33 13.39
N ARG A 155 -1.28 5.70 13.27
CA ARG A 155 -0.76 6.53 12.19
C ARG A 155 0.68 6.13 11.83
N LYS A 156 1.00 6.16 10.52
CA LYS A 156 2.34 5.81 10.01
C LYS A 156 2.61 6.59 8.71
N PRO A 157 2.73 7.93 8.78
CA PRO A 157 3.03 8.73 7.58
C PRO A 157 4.49 8.57 7.16
N SER A 158 4.74 8.56 5.85
CA SER A 158 6.08 8.62 5.27
C SER A 158 6.46 10.07 4.95
N ASP A 159 7.76 10.36 4.97
CA ASP A 159 8.29 11.61 4.44
C ASP A 159 8.59 11.45 2.95
N GLY A 160 7.86 12.15 2.10
CA GLY A 160 8.03 12.13 0.65
C GLY A 160 8.77 13.37 0.11
N SER A 161 9.37 14.18 0.96
CA SER A 161 9.99 15.47 0.57
C SER A 161 11.08 15.28 -0.48
N ARG A 162 11.94 14.28 -0.35
CA ARG A 162 13.01 13.97 -1.31
C ARG A 162 12.47 13.69 -2.71
N LEU A 163 11.39 12.93 -2.83
CA LEU A 163 10.76 12.66 -4.12
C LEU A 163 10.16 13.94 -4.75
N VAL A 164 9.59 14.82 -3.91
CA VAL A 164 9.07 16.12 -4.36
C VAL A 164 10.19 17.05 -4.81
N GLU A 165 11.31 17.10 -4.10
CA GLU A 165 12.50 17.88 -4.45
C GLU A 165 13.12 17.44 -5.80
N LEU A 166 13.05 16.14 -6.12
CA LEU A 166 13.43 15.61 -7.44
C LEU A 166 12.49 16.05 -8.56
N GLY A 167 11.30 16.57 -8.25
CA GLY A 167 10.35 17.09 -9.23
C GLY A 167 9.05 16.31 -9.38
N TRP A 168 8.89 15.16 -8.69
CA TRP A 168 7.61 14.45 -8.66
C TRP A 168 6.59 15.21 -7.84
N LYS A 169 5.39 15.41 -8.37
CA LYS A 169 4.38 16.27 -7.74
C LYS A 169 3.15 15.50 -7.31
N GLN A 170 2.48 15.99 -6.26
CA GLN A 170 1.22 15.40 -5.77
C GLN A 170 0.14 15.25 -6.86
N LYS A 171 0.08 16.16 -7.82
CA LYS A 171 -0.86 16.11 -8.96
C LYS A 171 -0.58 14.94 -9.93
N ASP A 172 0.60 14.35 -9.87
CA ASP A 172 1.02 13.25 -10.73
C ASP A 172 0.48 11.91 -10.22
N TYR A 173 -0.03 11.86 -8.96
CA TYR A 173 -0.74 10.71 -8.44
C TYR A 173 -2.19 10.69 -8.92
N LYS A 174 -2.68 9.51 -9.23
CA LYS A 174 -4.11 9.33 -9.48
C LYS A 174 -4.92 9.55 -8.21
N ASP A 175 -6.11 10.11 -8.39
CA ASP A 175 -7.09 10.19 -7.31
C ASP A 175 -7.43 8.80 -6.77
N LEU A 176 -7.48 8.65 -5.43
CA LEU A 176 -7.71 7.36 -4.77
C LEU A 176 -9.01 6.70 -5.23
N ARG A 177 -10.10 7.46 -5.32
CA ARG A 177 -11.41 6.93 -5.76
C ARG A 177 -11.34 6.39 -7.18
N LYS A 178 -10.66 7.10 -8.09
CA LYS A 178 -10.48 6.63 -9.48
C LYS A 178 -9.66 5.34 -9.52
N SER A 179 -8.58 5.27 -8.77
CA SER A 179 -7.70 4.10 -8.70
C SER A 179 -8.39 2.89 -8.07
N LEU A 180 -9.21 3.09 -7.02
CA LEU A 180 -10.06 2.04 -6.45
C LEU A 180 -11.12 1.55 -7.46
N THR A 181 -11.72 2.48 -8.22
CA THR A 181 -12.69 2.13 -9.26
C THR A 181 -12.05 1.30 -10.37
N GLU A 182 -10.85 1.67 -10.85
CA GLU A 182 -10.11 0.88 -11.84
C GLU A 182 -9.75 -0.51 -11.30
N THR A 183 -9.30 -0.57 -10.04
CA THR A 183 -8.99 -1.83 -9.38
C THR A 183 -10.22 -2.72 -9.27
N TYR A 184 -11.37 -2.19 -8.86
CA TYR A 184 -12.59 -2.98 -8.76
C TYR A 184 -13.12 -3.46 -10.11
N LYS A 185 -13.04 -2.65 -11.16
CA LYS A 185 -13.34 -3.11 -12.53
C LYS A 185 -12.50 -4.32 -12.93
N TRP A 186 -11.22 -4.31 -12.57
CA TRP A 186 -10.35 -5.47 -12.80
C TRP A 186 -10.78 -6.68 -11.95
N VAL A 187 -11.13 -6.45 -10.67
CA VAL A 187 -11.61 -7.52 -9.77
C VAL A 187 -12.82 -8.24 -10.34
N ILE A 188 -13.86 -7.52 -10.73
CA ILE A 188 -15.10 -8.16 -11.27
C ILE A 188 -14.86 -8.94 -12.57
N LEU A 189 -13.87 -8.53 -13.38
CA LEU A 189 -13.52 -9.24 -14.61
C LEU A 189 -12.77 -10.56 -14.33
N LYS A 190 -12.07 -10.65 -13.20
CA LYS A 190 -11.23 -11.80 -12.84
C LYS A 190 -11.85 -12.71 -11.79
N TYR A 191 -12.83 -12.23 -11.03
CA TYR A 191 -13.49 -13.01 -9.99
C TYR A 191 -14.17 -14.25 -10.57
N PRO A 192 -14.07 -15.44 -9.93
CA PRO A 192 -13.36 -15.71 -8.68
C PRO A 192 -11.85 -16.02 -8.85
N ASN A 193 -11.30 -16.01 -10.08
CA ASN A 193 -9.92 -16.39 -10.39
C ASN A 193 -8.91 -15.27 -9.97
N LEU A 194 -8.96 -14.87 -8.72
CA LEU A 194 -8.04 -13.90 -8.11
C LEU A 194 -7.01 -14.61 -7.27
N ARG A 195 -5.78 -14.08 -7.20
CA ARG A 195 -4.75 -14.59 -6.31
C ARG A 195 -5.25 -14.60 -4.86
N GLY A 196 -5.20 -15.76 -4.20
CA GLY A 196 -5.65 -15.93 -2.82
C GLY A 196 -7.16 -16.22 -2.66
N ILE A 197 -7.87 -16.45 -3.75
CA ILE A 197 -9.20 -17.08 -3.72
C ILE A 197 -9.03 -18.53 -4.19
N VAL A 198 -9.34 -19.47 -3.33
CA VAL A 198 -9.30 -20.91 -3.57
C VAL A 198 -10.74 -21.41 -3.67
#